data_dd34154ac624a8daf6929decae63b7a3
#
_entry.id   dd34154ac624a8daf6929decae63b7a3
#
_cell.length_a   1.000
_cell.length_b   1.000
_cell.length_c   1.000
_cell.angle_alpha   90.00
_cell.angle_beta   90.00
_cell.angle_gamma   90.00
#
_symmetry.space_group_name_H-M   'P 1'
#
loop_
_entity.id
_entity.type
_entity.pdbx_description
1 polymer ?
#
loop_
_entity_poly.entity_id
_entity_poly.type
_entity_poly.pdbx_seq_one_letter_code
_entity_poly.pdbx_strand_id
1 'polypeptide(L)'
;MQDISCVGQCSTTVALPILSACGLEACILPTALLSTHTGGFGKPAVVHFDGALTDIWHHWQENGITFDAILVGYLGSLAAVKAAGEIIDRLLAPGGVAIVDPAMADNGKLYSGFDEDYVRAIGSLAGKADIILPNVTEAAILSGLPYQENIGRNYVNQLLNGLNPPYAVLTGVD
;
A
#
# COMPACT_ATOMS: atom_id res chain seq x y z
N MET A 1 -6.11 4.51 1.76
CA MET A 1 -5.16 5.46 1.18
C MET A 1 -4.52 4.82 -0.05
N GLN A 2 -4.87 5.26 -1.26
CA GLN A 2 -4.46 4.64 -2.54
C GLN A 2 -4.58 5.66 -3.67
N ASP A 3 -4.01 5.36 -4.86
CA ASP A 3 -4.24 6.14 -6.07
C ASP A 3 -5.66 5.98 -6.62
N ILE A 4 -6.02 6.88 -7.52
CA ILE A 4 -7.20 6.79 -8.36
C ILE A 4 -6.77 6.65 -9.82
N SER A 5 -7.02 5.51 -10.43
CA SER A 5 -6.86 5.31 -11.87
C SER A 5 -8.16 5.68 -12.59
N CYS A 6 -8.11 6.67 -13.51
CA CYS A 6 -9.29 7.15 -14.24
C CYS A 6 -9.87 6.08 -15.18
N VAL A 7 -8.98 5.31 -15.81
CA VAL A 7 -9.34 4.20 -16.71
C VAL A 7 -8.56 2.95 -16.28
N GLY A 8 -9.23 1.80 -16.31
CA GLY A 8 -8.70 0.56 -15.76
C GLY A 8 -9.01 0.46 -14.27
N GLN A 9 -9.95 -0.42 -13.93
CA GLN A 9 -10.38 -0.60 -12.54
C GLN A 9 -9.24 -1.16 -11.68
N CYS A 10 -8.73 -0.34 -10.77
CA CYS A 10 -7.64 -0.68 -9.86
C CYS A 10 -7.66 0.23 -8.62
N SER A 11 -6.98 -0.15 -7.57
CA SER A 11 -6.79 0.65 -6.35
C SER A 11 -8.12 1.18 -5.77
N THR A 12 -8.27 2.48 -5.57
CA THR A 12 -9.48 3.09 -4.96
C THR A 12 -10.76 2.73 -5.68
N THR A 13 -10.75 2.64 -7.03
CA THR A 13 -11.97 2.36 -7.82
C THR A 13 -12.46 0.91 -7.66
N VAL A 14 -11.64 0.02 -7.13
CA VAL A 14 -12.00 -1.37 -6.76
C VAL A 14 -12.24 -1.49 -5.26
N ALA A 15 -11.35 -0.95 -4.43
CA ALA A 15 -11.45 -1.08 -2.98
C ALA A 15 -12.73 -0.43 -2.43
N LEU A 16 -13.06 0.79 -2.87
CA LEU A 16 -14.22 1.53 -2.39
C LEU A 16 -15.55 0.78 -2.57
N PRO A 17 -15.93 0.30 -3.79
CA PRO A 17 -17.18 -0.41 -3.95
C PRO A 17 -17.23 -1.74 -3.21
N ILE A 18 -16.10 -2.45 -3.08
CA ILE A 18 -16.04 -3.72 -2.33
C ILE A 18 -16.25 -3.47 -0.84
N LEU A 19 -15.55 -2.52 -0.25
CA LEU A 19 -15.70 -2.16 1.17
C LEU A 19 -17.14 -1.70 1.46
N SER A 20 -17.71 -0.85 0.60
CA SER A 20 -19.08 -0.39 0.73
C SER A 20 -20.09 -1.54 0.62
N ALA A 21 -19.88 -2.49 -0.29
CA ALA A 21 -20.73 -3.68 -0.43
C ALA A 21 -20.64 -4.61 0.81
N CYS A 22 -19.53 -4.58 1.53
CA CYS A 22 -19.37 -5.27 2.81
C CYS A 22 -20.00 -4.51 4.00
N GLY A 23 -20.66 -3.38 3.75
CA GLY A 23 -21.33 -2.59 4.80
C GLY A 23 -20.39 -1.69 5.58
N LEU A 24 -19.18 -1.44 5.09
CA LEU A 24 -18.20 -0.55 5.73
C LEU A 24 -18.34 0.87 5.19
N GLU A 25 -18.26 1.86 6.07
CA GLU A 25 -18.09 3.25 5.67
C GLU A 25 -16.63 3.44 5.22
N ALA A 26 -16.42 3.59 3.91
CA ALA A 26 -15.10 3.72 3.33
C ALA A 26 -14.78 5.18 3.01
N CYS A 27 -13.89 5.79 3.81
CA CYS A 27 -13.33 7.11 3.57
C CYS A 27 -12.11 7.00 2.65
N ILE A 28 -12.01 7.88 1.64
CA ILE A 28 -10.91 7.83 0.69
C ILE A 28 -9.90 8.96 0.93
N LEU A 29 -8.61 8.63 0.86
CA LEU A 29 -7.52 9.60 0.77
C LEU A 29 -6.69 9.25 -0.47
N PRO A 30 -6.88 9.97 -1.59
CA PRO A 30 -6.14 9.69 -2.80
C PRO A 30 -4.68 10.17 -2.69
N THR A 31 -3.74 9.32 -3.09
CA THR A 31 -2.30 9.65 -3.12
C THR A 31 -1.88 10.26 -4.44
N ALA A 32 -2.49 9.80 -5.51
CA ALA A 32 -2.27 10.28 -6.86
C ALA A 32 -3.52 10.06 -7.73
N LEU A 33 -3.63 10.84 -8.80
CA LEU A 33 -4.56 10.61 -9.89
C LEU A 33 -3.78 10.17 -11.12
N LEU A 34 -4.11 9.01 -11.65
CA LEU A 34 -3.50 8.45 -12.86
C LEU A 34 -4.53 8.50 -14.00
N SER A 35 -4.08 8.88 -15.20
CA SER A 35 -4.94 8.86 -16.39
C SER A 35 -5.45 7.46 -16.72
N THR A 36 -4.64 6.44 -16.48
CA THR A 36 -4.95 5.02 -16.65
C THR A 36 -4.23 4.19 -15.61
N HIS A 37 -4.68 2.95 -15.40
CA HIS A 37 -3.86 1.95 -14.73
C HIS A 37 -2.49 1.79 -15.42
N THR A 38 -1.46 1.43 -14.67
CA THR A 38 -0.09 1.31 -15.19
C THR A 38 0.12 0.09 -16.07
N GLY A 39 -0.70 -0.96 -15.93
CA GLY A 39 -0.62 -2.19 -16.72
C GLY A 39 -1.39 -2.09 -18.03
N GLY A 40 -0.72 -2.35 -19.15
CA GLY A 40 -1.36 -2.49 -20.47
C GLY A 40 -1.63 -1.19 -21.24
N PHE A 41 -1.46 0.00 -20.62
CA PHE A 41 -1.76 1.30 -21.22
C PHE A 41 -0.52 2.17 -21.47
N GLY A 42 0.68 1.65 -21.21
CA GLY A 42 1.90 2.43 -21.28
C GLY A 42 2.08 3.35 -20.06
N LYS A 43 2.83 4.46 -20.23
CA LYS A 43 3.11 5.39 -19.14
C LYS A 43 1.94 6.37 -18.94
N PRO A 44 1.23 6.32 -17.80
CA PRO A 44 0.13 7.24 -17.52
C PRO A 44 0.63 8.67 -17.28
N ALA A 45 -0.26 9.65 -17.49
CA ALA A 45 -0.13 10.95 -16.86
C ALA A 45 -0.46 10.82 -15.37
N VAL A 46 0.34 11.43 -14.49
CA VAL A 46 0.20 11.31 -13.04
C VAL A 46 0.16 12.68 -12.40
N VAL A 47 -0.79 12.89 -11.50
CA VAL A 47 -0.85 14.05 -10.60
C VAL A 47 -0.72 13.52 -9.17
N HIS A 48 0.35 13.89 -8.47
CA HIS A 48 0.54 13.58 -7.05
C HIS A 48 -0.17 14.59 -6.16
N PHE A 49 -0.74 14.13 -5.06
CA PHE A 49 -1.42 14.98 -4.07
C PHE A 49 -0.55 15.27 -2.83
N ASP A 50 0.77 15.10 -2.92
CA ASP A 50 1.72 15.19 -1.80
C ASP A 50 1.51 16.42 -0.92
N GLY A 51 1.32 17.60 -1.50
CA GLY A 51 1.07 18.83 -0.76
C GLY A 51 -0.27 18.84 -0.02
N ALA A 52 -1.31 18.25 -0.62
CA ALA A 52 -2.64 18.21 -0.03
C ALA A 52 -2.81 17.14 1.05
N LEU A 53 -2.03 16.05 1.00
CA LEU A 53 -2.14 14.95 1.95
C LEU A 53 -1.96 15.43 3.40
N THR A 54 -0.96 16.26 3.64
CA THR A 54 -0.66 16.80 4.97
C THR A 54 -1.81 17.67 5.50
N ASP A 55 -2.33 18.57 4.67
CA ASP A 55 -3.43 19.44 5.05
C ASP A 55 -4.71 18.66 5.35
N ILE A 56 -5.01 17.61 4.55
CA ILE A 56 -6.19 16.77 4.73
C ILE A 56 -6.14 16.02 6.07
N TRP A 57 -5.05 15.29 6.34
CA TRP A 57 -5.01 14.50 7.57
C TRP A 57 -4.85 15.36 8.83
N HIS A 58 -4.22 16.53 8.76
CA HIS A 58 -4.21 17.51 9.87
C HIS A 58 -5.62 17.99 10.18
N HIS A 59 -6.39 18.36 9.15
CA HIS A 59 -7.79 18.73 9.33
C HIS A 59 -8.62 17.61 9.97
N TRP A 60 -8.39 16.36 9.59
CA TRP A 60 -9.05 15.23 10.25
C TRP A 60 -8.66 15.13 11.72
N GLN A 61 -7.37 15.26 12.04
CA GLN A 61 -6.87 15.22 13.41
C GLN A 61 -7.48 16.35 14.27
N GLU A 62 -7.53 17.56 13.75
CA GLU A 62 -8.12 18.73 14.43
C GLU A 62 -9.61 18.54 14.72
N ASN A 63 -10.31 17.78 13.90
CA ASN A 63 -11.73 17.45 14.09
C ASN A 63 -11.97 16.15 14.86
N GLY A 64 -10.92 15.55 15.43
CA GLY A 64 -11.02 14.32 16.22
C GLY A 64 -11.45 13.09 15.42
N ILE A 65 -11.26 13.08 14.09
CA ILE A 65 -11.59 11.96 13.23
C ILE A 65 -10.57 10.85 13.43
N THR A 66 -11.05 9.65 13.69
CA THR A 66 -10.26 8.41 13.78
C THR A 66 -10.90 7.32 12.93
N PHE A 67 -10.11 6.27 12.64
CA PHE A 67 -10.53 5.16 11.79
C PHE A 67 -10.34 3.83 12.51
N ASP A 68 -11.33 2.95 12.42
CA ASP A 68 -11.24 1.58 12.95
C ASP A 68 -10.29 0.70 12.13
N ALA A 69 -10.09 1.05 10.85
CA ALA A 69 -9.09 0.41 10.01
C ALA A 69 -8.51 1.40 9.00
N ILE A 70 -7.22 1.25 8.69
CA ILE A 70 -6.53 2.02 7.67
C ILE A 70 -5.94 1.06 6.65
N LEU A 71 -6.45 1.11 5.42
CA LEU A 71 -5.92 0.37 4.28
C LEU A 71 -5.02 1.28 3.44
N VAL A 72 -3.77 0.89 3.30
CA VAL A 72 -2.77 1.55 2.46
C VAL A 72 -2.44 0.66 1.28
N GLY A 73 -2.47 1.20 0.08
CA GLY A 73 -1.99 0.55 -1.15
C GLY A 73 -0.95 1.43 -1.86
N TYR A 74 -1.06 1.59 -3.17
CA TYR A 74 -0.09 2.36 -3.96
C TYR A 74 -0.01 3.83 -3.51
N LEU A 75 1.19 4.27 -3.16
CA LEU A 75 1.45 5.61 -2.62
C LEU A 75 2.10 6.55 -3.64
N GLY A 76 3.01 6.05 -4.47
CA GLY A 76 3.61 6.75 -5.59
C GLY A 76 4.72 7.74 -5.25
N SER A 77 4.90 8.13 -3.97
CA SER A 77 5.93 9.08 -3.55
C SER A 77 6.39 8.85 -2.11
N LEU A 78 7.61 9.29 -1.78
CA LEU A 78 8.12 9.27 -0.40
C LEU A 78 7.30 10.15 0.55
N ALA A 79 6.74 11.25 0.05
CA ALA A 79 5.88 12.12 0.85
C ALA A 79 4.59 11.41 1.25
N ALA A 80 3.98 10.66 0.32
CA ALA A 80 2.80 9.87 0.61
C ALA A 80 3.10 8.70 1.57
N VAL A 81 4.27 8.06 1.48
CA VAL A 81 4.70 7.02 2.44
C VAL A 81 4.84 7.61 3.85
N LYS A 82 5.47 8.77 3.97
CA LYS A 82 5.58 9.47 5.25
C LYS A 82 4.21 9.83 5.81
N ALA A 83 3.32 10.41 4.99
CA ALA A 83 1.97 10.77 5.40
C ALA A 83 1.17 9.53 5.87
N ALA A 84 1.30 8.38 5.18
CA ALA A 84 0.67 7.13 5.60
C ALA A 84 1.12 6.68 6.99
N GLY A 85 2.42 6.77 7.28
CA GLY A 85 2.97 6.46 8.60
C GLY A 85 2.42 7.38 9.70
N GLU A 86 2.33 8.71 9.44
CA GLU A 86 1.76 9.68 10.38
C GLU A 86 0.26 9.43 10.62
N ILE A 87 -0.48 9.07 9.57
CA ILE A 87 -1.91 8.77 9.64
C ILE A 87 -2.15 7.51 10.49
N ILE A 88 -1.37 6.45 10.31
CA ILE A 88 -1.45 5.25 11.14
C ILE A 88 -1.17 5.61 12.61
N ASP A 89 -0.11 6.36 12.88
CA ASP A 89 0.28 6.69 14.26
C ASP A 89 -0.74 7.59 14.98
N ARG A 90 -1.51 8.43 14.24
CA ARG A 90 -2.32 9.50 14.83
C ARG A 90 -3.82 9.33 14.69
N LEU A 91 -4.27 8.65 13.62
CA LEU A 91 -5.70 8.56 13.28
C LEU A 91 -6.25 7.13 13.39
N LEU A 92 -5.42 6.13 13.61
CA LEU A 92 -5.91 4.78 13.91
C LEU A 92 -6.51 4.77 15.32
N ALA A 93 -7.76 4.35 15.43
CA ALA A 93 -8.46 4.25 16.70
C ALA A 93 -7.79 3.20 17.63
N PRO A 94 -7.92 3.32 18.96
CA PRO A 94 -7.44 2.28 19.86
C PRO A 94 -8.07 0.92 19.53
N GLY A 95 -7.25 -0.09 19.25
CA GLY A 95 -7.71 -1.40 18.79
C GLY A 95 -8.06 -1.49 17.30
N GLY A 96 -7.84 -0.41 16.55
CA GLY A 96 -7.97 -0.41 15.10
C GLY A 96 -6.88 -1.23 14.40
N VAL A 97 -7.03 -1.47 13.09
CA VAL A 97 -6.16 -2.34 12.30
C VAL A 97 -5.52 -1.58 11.14
N ALA A 98 -4.19 -1.58 11.08
CA ALA A 98 -3.43 -1.07 9.94
C ALA A 98 -3.14 -2.20 8.94
N ILE A 99 -3.57 -2.02 7.70
CA ILE A 99 -3.36 -2.96 6.60
C ILE A 99 -2.54 -2.27 5.53
N VAL A 100 -1.38 -2.82 5.20
CA VAL A 100 -0.48 -2.25 4.20
C VAL A 100 -0.25 -3.24 3.06
N ASP A 101 -0.68 -2.85 1.87
CA ASP A 101 -0.24 -3.44 0.60
C ASP A 101 1.01 -2.66 0.17
N PRO A 102 2.22 -3.26 0.21
CA PRO A 102 3.46 -2.56 -0.04
C PRO A 102 3.74 -2.36 -1.54
N ALA A 103 2.73 -1.93 -2.29
CA ALA A 103 2.71 -1.81 -3.75
C ALA A 103 3.93 -1.04 -4.31
N MET A 104 5.02 -1.73 -4.60
CA MET A 104 6.27 -1.15 -5.08
C MET A 104 6.97 -1.95 -6.19
N ALA A 105 6.61 -3.21 -6.37
CA ALA A 105 7.33 -4.12 -7.25
C ALA A 105 6.44 -5.25 -7.78
N ASP A 106 6.79 -5.80 -8.93
CA ASP A 106 6.16 -6.99 -9.47
C ASP A 106 7.10 -7.72 -10.44
N ASN A 107 6.93 -9.04 -10.63
CA ASN A 107 7.73 -9.86 -11.56
C ASN A 107 9.25 -9.67 -11.37
N GLY A 108 9.72 -9.63 -10.12
CA GLY A 108 11.13 -9.49 -9.75
C GLY A 108 11.71 -8.09 -9.96
N LYS A 109 10.90 -7.05 -10.21
CA LYS A 109 11.36 -5.69 -10.54
C LYS A 109 10.57 -4.62 -9.80
N LEU A 110 11.26 -3.56 -9.37
CA LEU A 110 10.60 -2.35 -8.88
C LEU A 110 9.78 -1.69 -10.00
N TYR A 111 8.68 -1.05 -9.61
CA TYR A 111 7.93 -0.20 -10.53
C TYR A 111 8.78 0.99 -10.97
N SER A 112 8.51 1.48 -12.18
CA SER A 112 9.24 2.60 -12.76
C SER A 112 9.18 3.85 -11.86
N GLY A 113 10.34 4.39 -11.55
CA GLY A 113 10.47 5.60 -10.72
C GLY A 113 10.70 5.33 -9.23
N PHE A 114 10.70 4.08 -8.78
CA PHE A 114 11.05 3.73 -7.42
C PHE A 114 12.51 3.30 -7.31
N ASP A 115 13.11 3.60 -6.17
CA ASP A 115 14.49 3.34 -5.84
C ASP A 115 14.63 2.68 -4.45
N GLU A 116 15.86 2.49 -4.01
CA GLU A 116 16.14 1.91 -2.69
C GLU A 116 15.63 2.76 -1.52
N ASP A 117 15.55 4.09 -1.67
CA ASP A 117 15.02 4.97 -0.64
C ASP A 117 13.52 4.73 -0.47
N TYR A 118 12.81 4.55 -1.58
CA TYR A 118 11.40 4.18 -1.56
C TYR A 118 11.18 2.81 -0.93
N VAL A 119 12.00 1.81 -1.29
CA VAL A 119 11.95 0.46 -0.70
C VAL A 119 12.13 0.51 0.81
N ARG A 120 13.13 1.27 1.29
CA ARG A 120 13.36 1.44 2.75
C ARG A 120 12.18 2.11 3.45
N ALA A 121 11.60 3.11 2.83
CA ALA A 121 10.45 3.82 3.39
C ALA A 121 9.21 2.91 3.48
N ILE A 122 8.91 2.14 2.42
CA ILE A 122 7.83 1.15 2.41
C ILE A 122 8.10 0.05 3.44
N GLY A 123 9.32 -0.44 3.56
CA GLY A 123 9.70 -1.42 4.59
C GLY A 123 9.44 -0.91 6.01
N SER A 124 9.77 0.36 6.27
CA SER A 124 9.48 1.01 7.56
C SER A 124 7.98 1.17 7.80
N LEU A 125 7.21 1.50 6.77
CA LEU A 125 5.75 1.60 6.84
C LEU A 125 5.11 0.24 7.08
N ALA A 126 5.56 -0.80 6.36
CA ALA A 126 5.11 -2.18 6.57
C ALA A 126 5.34 -2.66 8.01
N GLY A 127 6.45 -2.23 8.63
CA GLY A 127 6.73 -2.53 10.05
C GLY A 127 5.74 -1.91 11.06
N LYS A 128 4.89 -0.96 10.64
CA LYS A 128 3.81 -0.38 11.45
C LYS A 128 2.47 -1.08 11.26
N ALA A 129 2.35 -1.95 10.26
CA ALA A 129 1.12 -2.63 9.93
C ALA A 129 0.84 -3.82 10.87
N ASP A 130 -0.43 -4.08 11.12
CA ASP A 130 -0.88 -5.33 11.73
C ASP A 130 -0.93 -6.44 10.67
N ILE A 131 -1.30 -6.08 9.44
CA ILE A 131 -1.44 -7.00 8.32
C ILE A 131 -0.72 -6.41 7.10
N ILE A 132 0.09 -7.23 6.41
CA ILE A 132 0.64 -6.86 5.11
C ILE A 132 0.17 -7.80 4.00
N LEU A 133 0.03 -7.25 2.79
CA LEU A 133 -0.50 -7.95 1.62
C LEU A 133 0.52 -7.98 0.45
N PRO A 134 1.78 -8.39 0.67
CA PRO A 134 2.79 -8.34 -0.38
C PRO A 134 2.53 -9.38 -1.47
N ASN A 135 2.86 -9.06 -2.72
CA ASN A 135 3.09 -10.09 -3.73
C ASN A 135 4.46 -10.77 -3.50
N VAL A 136 4.76 -11.81 -4.29
CA VAL A 136 6.00 -12.59 -4.14
C VAL A 136 7.27 -11.75 -4.29
N THR A 137 7.25 -10.77 -5.19
CA THR A 137 8.39 -9.86 -5.41
C THR A 137 8.61 -8.95 -4.21
N GLU A 138 7.55 -8.35 -3.72
CA GLU A 138 7.57 -7.47 -2.55
C GLU A 138 7.97 -8.22 -1.28
N ALA A 139 7.44 -9.43 -1.10
CA ALA A 139 7.83 -10.29 0.01
C ALA A 139 9.32 -10.67 -0.04
N ALA A 140 9.87 -10.94 -1.23
CA ALA A 140 11.29 -11.20 -1.42
C ALA A 140 12.14 -9.98 -1.03
N ILE A 141 11.76 -8.79 -1.50
CA ILE A 141 12.43 -7.54 -1.16
C ILE A 141 12.38 -7.28 0.36
N LEU A 142 11.20 -7.37 0.96
CA LEU A 142 10.99 -7.07 2.39
C LEU A 142 11.66 -8.08 3.32
N SER A 143 11.75 -9.35 2.91
CA SER A 143 12.45 -10.40 3.66
C SER A 143 13.96 -10.46 3.41
N GLY A 144 14.47 -9.69 2.42
CA GLY A 144 15.88 -9.72 2.02
C GLY A 144 16.28 -10.99 1.27
N LEU A 145 15.32 -11.73 0.72
CA LEU A 145 15.55 -12.95 -0.05
C LEU A 145 15.59 -12.65 -1.56
N PRO A 146 16.34 -13.42 -2.35
CA PRO A 146 16.32 -13.26 -3.80
C PRO A 146 14.95 -13.70 -4.36
N TYR A 147 14.43 -12.95 -5.33
CA TYR A 147 13.22 -13.31 -6.06
C TYR A 147 13.42 -14.62 -6.84
N GLN A 148 12.41 -15.49 -6.84
CA GLN A 148 12.38 -16.74 -7.59
C GLN A 148 11.08 -16.82 -8.40
N GLU A 149 11.20 -17.24 -9.67
CA GLU A 149 10.03 -17.47 -10.54
C GLU A 149 9.29 -18.78 -10.17
N ASN A 150 10.04 -19.79 -9.73
CA ASN A 150 9.47 -21.06 -9.29
C ASN A 150 9.10 -20.97 -7.80
N ILE A 151 7.83 -20.76 -7.53
CA ILE A 151 7.30 -20.54 -6.18
C ILE A 151 6.93 -21.89 -5.56
N GLY A 152 7.90 -22.53 -4.91
CA GLY A 152 7.66 -23.74 -4.14
C GLY A 152 7.27 -23.43 -2.69
N ARG A 153 6.57 -24.36 -2.03
CA ARG A 153 6.10 -24.23 -0.63
C ARG A 153 7.20 -23.81 0.35
N ASN A 154 8.42 -24.32 0.18
CA ASN A 154 9.54 -23.97 1.04
C ASN A 154 9.94 -22.51 0.89
N TYR A 155 9.94 -21.99 -0.33
CA TYR A 155 10.24 -20.59 -0.59
C TYR A 155 9.16 -19.67 -0.03
N VAL A 156 7.89 -20.00 -0.21
CA VAL A 156 6.76 -19.28 0.42
C VAL A 156 6.92 -19.19 1.94
N ASN A 157 7.26 -20.32 2.59
CA ASN A 157 7.50 -20.33 4.03
C ASN A 157 8.70 -19.45 4.44
N GLN A 158 9.77 -19.43 3.64
CA GLN A 158 10.93 -18.57 3.90
C GLN A 158 10.55 -17.08 3.79
N LEU A 159 9.78 -16.69 2.75
CA LEU A 159 9.28 -15.35 2.59
C LEU A 159 8.45 -14.92 3.80
N LEU A 160 7.42 -15.70 4.15
CA LEU A 160 6.53 -15.38 5.27
C LEU A 160 7.27 -15.28 6.61
N ASN A 161 8.24 -16.17 6.86
CA ASN A 161 9.05 -16.13 8.08
C ASN A 161 10.03 -14.95 8.14
N GLY A 162 10.37 -14.37 7.00
CA GLY A 162 11.25 -13.19 6.92
C GLY A 162 10.52 -11.86 7.07
N LEU A 163 9.18 -11.87 7.11
CA LEU A 163 8.37 -10.65 7.25
C LEU A 163 8.14 -10.32 8.73
N ASN A 164 8.22 -9.01 9.07
CA ASN A 164 8.11 -8.55 10.46
C ASN A 164 6.67 -8.38 11.00
N PRO A 165 5.65 -7.97 10.20
CA PRO A 165 4.30 -7.77 10.71
C PRO A 165 3.67 -9.04 11.28
N PRO A 166 2.75 -8.91 12.26
CA PRO A 166 2.09 -10.05 12.91
C PRO A 166 1.35 -10.97 11.94
N TYR A 167 0.78 -10.39 10.88
CA TYR A 167 0.07 -11.13 9.85
C TYR A 167 0.56 -10.73 8.46
N ALA A 168 0.77 -11.72 7.61
CA ALA A 168 1.10 -11.53 6.20
C ALA A 168 0.23 -12.44 5.32
N VAL A 169 -0.36 -11.85 4.28
CA VAL A 169 -1.08 -12.58 3.24
C VAL A 169 -0.31 -12.42 1.95
N LEU A 170 0.39 -13.47 1.55
CA LEU A 170 1.14 -13.48 0.30
C LEU A 170 0.18 -13.61 -0.89
N THR A 171 0.25 -12.65 -1.80
CA THR A 171 -0.57 -12.62 -3.02
C THR A 171 0.23 -13.06 -4.24
N GLY A 172 -0.45 -13.44 -5.35
CA GLY A 172 0.22 -13.85 -6.59
C GLY A 172 0.97 -15.18 -6.47
N VAL A 173 0.51 -16.09 -5.61
CA VAL A 173 0.95 -17.48 -5.52
C VAL A 173 -0.11 -18.36 -6.20
N ASP A 174 0.22 -18.92 -7.35
CA ASP A 174 -0.62 -19.87 -8.09
C ASP A 174 -0.23 -21.32 -7.76
#